data_4f6c498eca203b5756e8f3a098e104eb
#
_entry.id   4f6c498eca203b5756e8f3a098e104eb
#
_cell.length_a   1.000
_cell.length_b   1.000
_cell.length_c   1.000
_cell.angle_alpha   90.00
_cell.angle_beta   90.00
_cell.angle_gamma   90.00
#
_symmetry.space_group_name_H-M   'P 1'
#
loop_
_entity.id
_entity.type
_entity.pdbx_description
1 polymer ?
#
loop_
_entity_poly.entity_id
_entity_poly.type
_entity_poly.pdbx_seq_one_letter_code
_entity_poly.pdbx_strand_id
1 'polypeptide(L)'
;MSEIMISKEAMQYIHMAGNLLKIDILDCIVSNDRLVFIVRKGQLGIAIGSKGKNLEKLRNLFKKNIKFVESDSDTKRFIHNLCKPYSVKDISVDGEGSGAVVKIQVDPSDKSKLIGRGGSNIEIIRQLAQRHHSVKDVQIK
;
A
#
# COMPACT_ATOMS: atom_id res chain seq x y z
N MET A 1 11.59 16.02 7.44
CA MET A 1 10.85 14.76 7.51
C MET A 1 9.38 15.06 7.72
N SER A 2 8.54 14.57 6.84
CA SER A 2 7.12 14.82 6.98
C SER A 2 6.49 13.87 8.01
N GLU A 3 5.60 14.41 8.83
CA GLU A 3 4.81 13.62 9.74
C GLU A 3 3.76 12.82 8.98
N ILE A 4 3.57 11.58 9.39
CA ILE A 4 2.48 10.77 8.86
C ILE A 4 1.19 11.16 9.56
N MET A 5 0.24 11.70 8.78
CA MET A 5 -1.07 12.10 9.29
C MET A 5 -2.07 11.01 8.97
N ILE A 6 -2.52 10.32 10.00
CA ILE A 6 -3.50 9.24 9.86
C ILE A 6 -4.86 9.76 10.31
N SER A 7 -5.90 9.61 9.47
CA SER A 7 -7.23 10.05 9.80
C SER A 7 -7.80 9.27 11.00
N LYS A 8 -8.77 9.87 11.68
CA LYS A 8 -9.46 9.23 12.80
C LYS A 8 -10.11 7.91 12.37
N GLU A 9 -10.74 7.91 11.20
CA GLU A 9 -11.35 6.70 10.65
C GLU A 9 -10.32 5.60 10.40
N ALA A 10 -9.20 5.96 9.76
CA ALA A 10 -8.12 5.02 9.50
C ALA A 10 -7.55 4.45 10.80
N MET A 11 -7.40 5.27 11.83
CA MET A 11 -6.91 4.81 13.14
C MET A 11 -7.85 3.78 13.77
N GLN A 12 -9.14 3.95 13.61
CA GLN A 12 -10.11 2.97 14.11
C GLN A 12 -9.95 1.62 13.42
N TYR A 13 -9.79 1.61 12.10
CA TYR A 13 -9.53 0.38 11.34
C TYR A 13 -8.22 -0.28 11.74
N ILE A 14 -7.17 0.52 11.91
CA ILE A 14 -5.86 0.02 12.36
C ILE A 14 -5.99 -0.67 13.72
N HIS A 15 -6.67 -0.03 14.64
CA HIS A 15 -6.83 -0.56 16.00
C HIS A 15 -7.62 -1.87 15.99
N MET A 16 -8.75 -1.90 15.28
CA MET A 16 -9.59 -3.10 15.23
C MET A 16 -8.86 -4.27 14.55
N ALA A 17 -8.26 -4.03 13.39
CA ALA A 17 -7.56 -5.07 12.65
C ALA A 17 -6.31 -5.56 13.39
N GLY A 18 -5.54 -4.62 13.95
CA GLY A 18 -4.33 -4.96 14.70
C GLY A 18 -4.62 -5.82 15.91
N ASN A 19 -5.67 -5.49 16.66
CA ASN A 19 -6.07 -6.28 17.83
C ASN A 19 -6.59 -7.65 17.43
N LEU A 20 -7.37 -7.73 16.37
CA LEU A 20 -7.94 -8.99 15.90
C LEU A 20 -6.86 -9.95 15.40
N LEU A 21 -5.91 -9.44 14.63
CA LEU A 21 -4.87 -10.25 14.01
C LEU A 21 -3.60 -10.37 14.84
N LYS A 22 -3.46 -9.59 15.89
CA LYS A 22 -2.26 -9.55 16.76
C LYS A 22 -1.00 -9.21 15.98
N ILE A 23 -1.09 -8.18 15.14
CA ILE A 23 0.03 -7.68 14.33
C ILE A 23 0.14 -6.17 14.47
N ASP A 24 1.30 -5.65 14.05
CA ASP A 24 1.54 -4.21 13.99
C ASP A 24 1.12 -3.67 12.62
N ILE A 25 0.09 -2.84 12.61
CA ILE A 25 -0.35 -2.14 11.40
C ILE A 25 0.15 -0.71 11.50
N LEU A 26 0.92 -0.29 10.49
CA LEU A 26 1.64 0.98 10.51
C LEU A 26 0.86 2.13 9.89
N ASP A 27 -0.05 1.83 8.97
CA ASP A 27 -0.82 2.84 8.25
C ASP A 27 -2.06 2.20 7.63
N CYS A 28 -3.02 3.04 7.26
CA CYS A 28 -4.21 2.59 6.55
C CYS A 28 -4.71 3.71 5.66
N ILE A 29 -5.00 3.38 4.41
CA ILE A 29 -5.71 4.26 3.48
C ILE A 29 -7.15 3.76 3.37
N VAL A 30 -8.09 4.66 3.62
CA VAL A 30 -9.52 4.36 3.53
C VAL A 30 -10.06 4.94 2.23
N SER A 31 -10.67 4.08 1.40
CA SER A 31 -11.39 4.53 0.22
C SER A 31 -12.81 3.95 0.23
N ASN A 32 -13.63 4.34 -0.74
CA ASN A 32 -15.04 3.94 -0.75
C ASN A 32 -15.22 2.42 -0.81
N ASP A 33 -14.37 1.73 -1.55
CA ASP A 33 -14.53 0.30 -1.82
C ASP A 33 -13.47 -0.57 -1.16
N ARG A 34 -12.42 0.02 -0.56
CA ARG A 34 -11.33 -0.79 -0.01
C ARG A 34 -10.57 -0.09 1.09
N LEU A 35 -9.86 -0.93 1.86
CA LEU A 35 -8.88 -0.51 2.86
C LEU A 35 -7.53 -1.06 2.44
N VAL A 36 -6.51 -0.21 2.50
CA VAL A 36 -5.13 -0.63 2.25
C VAL A 36 -4.36 -0.46 3.56
N PHE A 37 -3.90 -1.56 4.13
CA PHE A 37 -3.13 -1.57 5.37
C PHE A 37 -1.66 -1.79 5.07
N ILE A 38 -0.81 -1.01 5.72
CA ILE A 38 0.64 -1.23 5.70
C ILE A 38 0.99 -1.99 6.97
N VAL A 39 1.61 -3.15 6.81
CA VAL A 39 2.04 -4.00 7.93
C VAL A 39 3.55 -4.03 8.02
N ARG A 40 4.07 -4.34 9.20
CA ARG A 40 5.50 -4.46 9.45
C ARG A 40 6.11 -5.54 8.57
N LYS A 41 7.33 -5.31 8.11
CA LYS A 41 8.08 -6.29 7.32
C LYS A 41 8.14 -7.63 8.07
N GLY A 42 7.83 -8.69 7.37
CA GLY A 42 7.79 -10.04 7.92
C GLY A 42 6.44 -10.48 8.46
N GLN A 43 5.45 -9.57 8.53
CA GLN A 43 4.14 -9.90 9.07
C GLN A 43 3.05 -10.09 8.02
N LEU A 44 3.40 -9.99 6.74
CA LEU A 44 2.39 -10.10 5.66
C LEU A 44 1.68 -11.46 5.69
N GLY A 45 2.42 -12.54 5.86
CA GLY A 45 1.86 -13.88 5.91
C GLY A 45 0.86 -14.07 7.04
N ILE A 46 1.17 -13.52 8.22
CA ILE A 46 0.28 -13.57 9.39
C ILE A 46 -0.97 -12.73 9.12
N ALA A 47 -0.79 -11.55 8.51
CA ALA A 47 -1.91 -10.66 8.21
C ALA A 47 -2.93 -11.32 7.29
N ILE A 48 -2.45 -11.95 6.23
CA ILE A 48 -3.30 -12.64 5.25
C ILE A 48 -3.91 -13.90 5.87
N GLY A 49 -3.11 -14.63 6.63
CA GLY A 49 -3.51 -15.88 7.25
C GLY A 49 -3.47 -17.06 6.31
N SER A 50 -3.59 -18.28 6.88
CA SER A 50 -3.62 -19.50 6.11
C SER A 50 -4.78 -19.48 5.12
N LYS A 51 -4.50 -19.68 3.83
CA LYS A 51 -5.49 -19.67 2.75
C LYS A 51 -6.32 -18.37 2.69
N GLY A 52 -5.73 -17.26 3.13
CA GLY A 52 -6.41 -15.98 3.12
C GLY A 52 -7.49 -15.82 4.17
N LYS A 53 -7.47 -16.63 5.21
CA LYS A 53 -8.53 -16.68 6.22
C LYS A 53 -8.71 -15.36 6.97
N ASN A 54 -7.62 -14.72 7.36
CA ASN A 54 -7.69 -13.44 8.06
C ASN A 54 -8.16 -12.33 7.14
N LEU A 55 -7.69 -12.33 5.90
CA LEU A 55 -8.11 -11.37 4.89
C LEU A 55 -9.62 -11.44 4.68
N GLU A 56 -10.16 -12.64 4.54
CA GLU A 56 -11.60 -12.84 4.37
C GLU A 56 -12.39 -12.42 5.59
N LYS A 57 -11.88 -12.71 6.79
CA LYS A 57 -12.52 -12.30 8.04
C LYS A 57 -12.67 -10.78 8.12
N LEU A 58 -11.61 -10.03 7.79
CA LEU A 58 -11.66 -8.58 7.79
C LEU A 58 -12.59 -8.03 6.69
N ARG A 59 -12.58 -8.67 5.51
CA ARG A 59 -13.47 -8.28 4.42
C ARG A 59 -14.93 -8.39 4.85
N ASN A 60 -15.28 -9.46 5.53
CA ASN A 60 -16.64 -9.68 6.02
C ASN A 60 -16.99 -8.70 7.15
N LEU A 61 -16.04 -8.42 8.04
CA LEU A 61 -16.26 -7.52 9.16
C LEU A 61 -16.43 -6.07 8.71
N PHE A 62 -15.56 -5.60 7.84
CA PHE A 62 -15.55 -4.19 7.42
C PHE A 62 -16.39 -3.91 6.17
N LYS A 63 -16.85 -4.95 5.48
CA LYS A 63 -17.65 -4.83 4.25
C LYS A 63 -16.93 -4.03 3.16
N LYS A 64 -15.62 -4.19 3.07
CA LYS A 64 -14.76 -3.55 2.07
C LYS A 64 -13.72 -4.55 1.60
N ASN A 65 -13.19 -4.34 0.40
CA ASN A 65 -12.02 -5.08 -0.05
C ASN A 65 -10.82 -4.70 0.81
N ILE A 66 -10.00 -5.68 1.13
CA ILE A 66 -8.85 -5.49 2.01
C ILE A 66 -7.58 -5.81 1.23
N LYS A 67 -6.60 -4.92 1.33
CA LYS A 67 -5.26 -5.15 0.78
C LYS A 67 -4.23 -4.91 1.88
N PHE A 68 -3.32 -5.86 2.05
CA PHE A 68 -2.17 -5.70 2.93
C PHE A 68 -0.92 -5.45 2.10
N VAL A 69 -0.12 -4.48 2.51
CA VAL A 69 1.15 -4.16 1.88
C VAL A 69 2.24 -4.20 2.94
N GLU A 70 3.31 -4.92 2.65
CA GLU A 70 4.43 -5.03 3.57
C GLU A 70 5.31 -3.79 3.50
N SER A 71 5.64 -3.22 4.64
CA SER A 71 6.59 -2.12 4.75
C SER A 71 7.99 -2.59 4.41
N ASP A 72 8.81 -1.71 3.88
CA ASP A 72 10.21 -1.99 3.59
C ASP A 72 10.99 -0.69 3.65
N SER A 73 12.19 -0.74 4.19
CA SER A 73 13.08 0.42 4.25
C SER A 73 13.68 0.76 2.89
N ASP A 74 13.74 -0.20 1.97
CA ASP A 74 14.18 0.03 0.61
C ASP A 74 13.03 0.56 -0.24
N THR A 75 13.21 1.73 -0.84
CA THR A 75 12.16 2.40 -1.61
C THR A 75 11.65 1.54 -2.75
N LYS A 76 12.55 0.94 -3.53
CA LYS A 76 12.14 0.12 -4.68
C LYS A 76 11.33 -1.10 -4.25
N ARG A 77 11.72 -1.76 -3.17
CA ARG A 77 10.98 -2.91 -2.64
C ARG A 77 9.60 -2.50 -2.13
N PHE A 78 9.52 -1.36 -1.45
CA PHE A 78 8.23 -0.87 -0.97
C PHE A 78 7.30 -0.57 -2.14
N ILE A 79 7.80 0.09 -3.17
CA ILE A 79 7.02 0.38 -4.38
C ILE A 79 6.56 -0.93 -5.05
N HIS A 80 7.46 -1.90 -5.14
CA HIS A 80 7.11 -3.22 -5.69
C HIS A 80 5.96 -3.86 -4.91
N ASN A 81 6.03 -3.78 -3.57
CA ASN A 81 4.98 -4.31 -2.72
C ASN A 81 3.64 -3.59 -2.94
N LEU A 82 3.68 -2.28 -3.13
CA LEU A 82 2.47 -1.50 -3.41
C LEU A 82 1.82 -1.88 -4.74
N CYS A 83 2.62 -2.30 -5.72
CA CYS A 83 2.12 -2.63 -7.05
C CYS A 83 1.50 -4.02 -7.16
N LYS A 84 1.76 -4.90 -6.20
CA LYS A 84 1.18 -6.24 -6.26
C LYS A 84 -0.35 -6.18 -6.37
N PRO A 85 -1.00 -7.06 -7.10
CA PRO A 85 -0.48 -8.27 -7.77
C PRO A 85 0.03 -8.05 -9.19
N TYR A 86 0.16 -6.82 -9.65
CA TYR A 86 0.55 -6.53 -11.03
C TYR A 86 2.05 -6.70 -11.22
N SER A 87 2.43 -7.14 -12.42
CA SER A 87 3.84 -7.38 -12.76
C SER A 87 4.53 -6.07 -13.08
N VAL A 88 5.61 -5.79 -12.38
CA VAL A 88 6.45 -4.62 -12.58
C VAL A 88 7.74 -5.05 -13.26
N LYS A 89 8.06 -4.41 -14.40
CA LYS A 89 9.29 -4.71 -15.15
C LYS A 89 10.50 -4.02 -14.54
N ASP A 90 10.34 -2.78 -14.13
CA ASP A 90 11.45 -2.00 -13.57
C ASP A 90 10.90 -0.87 -12.69
N ILE A 91 11.69 -0.52 -11.70
CA ILE A 91 11.42 0.63 -10.83
C ILE A 91 12.70 1.43 -10.75
N SER A 92 12.63 2.70 -11.12
CA SER A 92 13.77 3.61 -10.98
C SER A 92 13.40 4.78 -10.08
N VAL A 93 14.40 5.30 -9.39
CA VAL A 93 14.25 6.46 -8.52
C VAL A 93 15.18 7.54 -9.02
N ASP A 94 14.61 8.64 -9.52
CA ASP A 94 15.36 9.78 -10.03
C ASP A 94 15.38 10.87 -8.98
N GLY A 95 16.58 11.33 -8.61
CA GLY A 95 16.74 12.35 -7.60
C GLY A 95 16.95 11.76 -6.21
N GLU A 96 16.98 12.62 -5.20
CA GLU A 96 17.26 12.25 -3.82
C GLU A 96 16.29 12.93 -2.86
N GLY A 97 16.05 12.26 -1.73
CA GLY A 97 15.24 12.81 -0.65
C GLY A 97 13.84 13.21 -1.11
N SER A 98 13.37 14.36 -0.65
CA SER A 98 12.02 14.85 -0.96
C SER A 98 11.83 15.29 -2.41
N GLY A 99 12.92 15.35 -3.19
CA GLY A 99 12.86 15.63 -4.62
C GLY A 99 12.81 14.39 -5.50
N ALA A 100 12.89 13.19 -4.91
CA ALA A 100 12.94 11.96 -5.68
C ALA A 100 11.62 11.65 -6.36
N VAL A 101 11.70 11.22 -7.62
CA VAL A 101 10.54 10.77 -8.40
C VAL A 101 10.72 9.30 -8.72
N VAL A 102 9.74 8.49 -8.36
CA VAL A 102 9.74 7.05 -8.65
C VAL A 102 9.06 6.84 -10.00
N LYS A 103 9.72 6.09 -10.89
CA LYS A 103 9.18 5.72 -12.18
C LYS A 103 8.99 4.22 -12.24
N ILE A 104 7.78 3.80 -12.52
CA ILE A 104 7.42 2.38 -12.58
C ILE A 104 7.16 2.00 -14.02
N GLN A 105 7.85 0.98 -14.50
CA GLN A 105 7.61 0.41 -15.81
C GLN A 105 6.88 -0.91 -15.65
N VAL A 106 5.71 -1.01 -16.25
CA VAL A 106 4.86 -2.19 -16.16
C VAL A 106 4.56 -2.72 -17.56
N ASP A 107 4.10 -3.95 -17.62
CA ASP A 107 3.59 -4.53 -18.86
C ASP A 107 2.41 -3.68 -19.33
N PRO A 108 2.34 -3.36 -20.64
CA PRO A 108 1.20 -2.57 -21.16
C PRO A 108 -0.17 -3.15 -20.81
N SER A 109 -0.28 -4.46 -20.69
CA SER A 109 -1.54 -5.12 -20.31
C SER A 109 -1.95 -4.82 -18.88
N ASP A 110 -1.00 -4.49 -17.99
CA ASP A 110 -1.27 -4.20 -16.59
C ASP A 110 -1.34 -2.71 -16.26
N LYS A 111 -0.91 -1.87 -17.20
CA LYS A 111 -0.78 -0.43 -16.94
C LYS A 111 -2.09 0.21 -16.49
N SER A 112 -3.17 -0.04 -17.21
CA SER A 112 -4.47 0.56 -16.88
C SER A 112 -5.01 0.04 -15.55
N LYS A 113 -4.73 -1.21 -15.21
CA LYS A 113 -5.14 -1.81 -13.94
C LYS A 113 -4.38 -1.20 -12.76
N LEU A 114 -3.08 -0.98 -12.95
CA LEU A 114 -2.24 -0.38 -11.91
C LEU A 114 -2.64 1.08 -11.65
N ILE A 115 -2.97 1.83 -12.70
CA ILE A 115 -3.47 3.20 -12.57
C ILE A 115 -4.83 3.20 -11.86
N GLY A 116 -5.70 2.28 -12.24
CA GLY A 116 -7.03 2.17 -11.67
C GLY A 116 -8.02 3.14 -12.30
N ARG A 117 -9.30 2.93 -11.99
CA ARG A 117 -10.38 3.78 -12.53
C ARG A 117 -10.22 5.21 -11.99
N GLY A 118 -10.12 6.17 -12.91
CA GLY A 118 -9.93 7.57 -12.55
C GLY A 118 -8.63 7.86 -11.83
N GLY A 119 -7.64 6.97 -11.94
CA GLY A 119 -6.36 7.12 -11.25
C GLY A 119 -6.41 6.72 -9.77
N SER A 120 -7.45 6.03 -9.33
CA SER A 120 -7.65 5.73 -7.92
C SER A 120 -6.54 4.89 -7.31
N ASN A 121 -6.00 3.92 -8.05
CA ASN A 121 -4.97 3.05 -7.52
C ASN A 121 -3.61 3.73 -7.46
N ILE A 122 -3.22 4.42 -8.54
CA ILE A 122 -1.94 5.15 -8.53
C ILE A 122 -1.92 6.25 -7.47
N GLU A 123 -3.06 6.85 -7.19
CA GLU A 123 -3.14 7.87 -6.14
C GLU A 123 -2.86 7.28 -4.76
N ILE A 124 -3.36 6.09 -4.48
CA ILE A 124 -3.06 5.40 -3.23
C ILE A 124 -1.56 5.06 -3.15
N ILE A 125 -0.99 4.56 -4.23
CA ILE A 125 0.44 4.23 -4.31
C ILE A 125 1.27 5.50 -4.06
N ARG A 126 0.93 6.59 -4.72
CA ARG A 126 1.62 7.87 -4.57
C ARG A 126 1.55 8.37 -3.13
N GLN A 127 0.38 8.33 -2.53
CA GLN A 127 0.15 8.76 -1.16
C GLN A 127 1.02 7.97 -0.17
N LEU A 128 1.02 6.66 -0.28
CA LEU A 128 1.80 5.80 0.62
C LEU A 128 3.30 5.94 0.40
N ALA A 129 3.73 6.09 -0.86
CA ALA A 129 5.14 6.32 -1.17
C ALA A 129 5.62 7.66 -0.58
N GLN A 130 4.80 8.69 -0.68
CA GLN A 130 5.11 10.00 -0.10
C GLN A 130 5.20 9.94 1.42
N ARG A 131 4.26 9.24 2.06
CA ARG A 131 4.24 9.12 3.53
C ARG A 131 5.43 8.33 4.07
N HIS A 132 5.75 7.21 3.44
CA HIS A 132 6.71 6.26 4.00
C HIS A 132 8.13 6.41 3.47
N HIS A 133 8.30 7.03 2.30
CA HIS A 133 9.62 7.21 1.69
C HIS A 133 9.91 8.65 1.27
N SER A 134 9.01 9.58 1.57
CA SER A 134 9.19 11.02 1.35
C SER A 134 9.55 11.36 -0.10
N VAL A 135 9.08 10.57 -1.06
CA VAL A 135 9.31 10.86 -2.48
C VAL A 135 8.37 11.99 -2.94
N LYS A 136 8.78 12.70 -3.99
CA LYS A 136 8.00 13.80 -4.55
C LYS A 136 6.80 13.27 -5.31
N ASP A 137 6.98 12.23 -6.11
CA ASP A 137 5.93 11.71 -6.99
C ASP A 137 6.23 10.29 -7.41
N VAL A 138 5.19 9.61 -7.90
CA VAL A 138 5.29 8.28 -8.50
C VAL A 138 4.61 8.33 -9.86
N GLN A 139 5.32 7.89 -10.90
CA GLN A 139 4.84 7.91 -12.28
C GLN A 139 4.88 6.50 -12.85
N ILE A 140 3.87 6.16 -13.65
CA ILE A 140 3.80 4.89 -14.37
C ILE A 140 4.11 5.14 -15.84
N LYS A 141 5.09 4.41 -16.35
CA LYS A 141 5.53 4.53 -17.75
C LYS A 141 4.84 3.52 -18.66
#